data_c374373005d7dee9d3c0093bf86a2143
#
_entry.id   c374373005d7dee9d3c0093bf86a2143
#
_cell.length_a   1.000
_cell.length_b   1.000
_cell.length_c   1.000
_cell.angle_alpha   90.00
_cell.angle_beta   90.00
_cell.angle_gamma   90.00
#
_symmetry.space_group_name_H-M   'P 1'
#
loop_
_entity.id
_entity.type
_entity.pdbx_description
1 polymer ?
#
loop_
_entity_poly.entity_id
_entity_poly.type
_entity_poly.pdbx_seq_one_letter_code
_entity_poly.pdbx_strand_id
1 'polypeptide(L)'
;MALALHLPAYANEEPLPERKEALVHLVRQDCGSCHGMTFKGGLGPALTPETMRTKPAEAMVATILWGRHGTAMPPWKSYISEGEAKWVVEKLREGFPEK
;
A
#
# COMPACT_ATOMS: atom_id res chain seq x y z
N MET A 1 6.23 -39.54 6.32
CA MET A 1 6.71 -38.41 5.53
C MET A 1 5.71 -37.25 5.66
N ALA A 2 6.10 -36.21 6.36
CA ALA A 2 5.24 -35.07 6.51
C ALA A 2 5.28 -34.24 5.22
N LEU A 3 4.18 -34.18 4.50
CA LEU A 3 4.02 -33.21 3.44
C LEU A 3 3.87 -31.85 4.10
N ALA A 4 4.90 -31.07 4.02
CA ALA A 4 4.78 -29.69 4.43
C ALA A 4 3.77 -29.03 3.50
N LEU A 5 2.62 -28.71 4.06
CA LEU A 5 1.66 -27.87 3.36
C LEU A 5 2.27 -26.48 3.26
N HIS A 6 2.80 -26.19 2.10
CA HIS A 6 3.28 -24.85 1.82
C HIS A 6 2.09 -23.98 1.50
N LEU A 7 1.56 -23.32 2.52
CA LEU A 7 0.71 -22.18 2.28
C LEU A 7 1.56 -21.15 1.56
N PRO A 8 1.04 -20.55 0.49
CA PRO A 8 1.80 -19.53 -0.21
C PRO A 8 2.04 -18.35 0.73
N ALA A 9 3.23 -18.33 1.33
CA ALA A 9 3.63 -17.27 2.24
C ALA A 9 3.89 -15.96 1.51
N TYR A 10 4.04 -16.01 0.19
CA TYR A 10 4.33 -14.80 -0.59
C TYR A 10 3.24 -13.72 -0.47
N ALA A 11 2.01 -14.08 -0.08
CA ALA A 11 0.95 -13.10 0.12
C ALA A 11 1.26 -12.14 1.26
N ASN A 12 2.09 -12.56 2.24
CA ASN A 12 2.47 -11.76 3.41
C ASN A 12 3.96 -11.40 3.42
N GLU A 13 4.68 -11.79 2.37
CA GLU A 13 6.11 -11.51 2.29
C GLU A 13 6.37 -10.13 1.71
N GLU A 14 7.55 -9.59 2.03
CA GLU A 14 8.03 -8.38 1.39
C GLU A 14 8.14 -8.59 -0.11
N PRO A 15 7.74 -7.63 -0.93
CA PRO A 15 7.82 -7.77 -2.38
C PRO A 15 9.27 -7.95 -2.87
N LEU A 16 9.42 -8.69 -3.95
CA LEU A 16 10.71 -8.82 -4.63
C LEU A 16 11.09 -7.49 -5.30
N PRO A 17 12.39 -7.28 -5.60
CA PRO A 17 12.83 -5.99 -6.18
C PRO A 17 12.07 -5.53 -7.42
N GLU A 18 11.78 -6.40 -8.36
CA GLU A 18 11.02 -6.04 -9.57
C GLU A 18 9.61 -5.59 -9.21
N ARG A 19 9.02 -6.26 -8.23
CA ARG A 19 7.66 -5.90 -7.79
C ARG A 19 7.66 -4.58 -7.02
N LYS A 20 8.71 -4.31 -6.23
CA LYS A 20 8.86 -3.03 -5.54
C LYS A 20 8.88 -1.88 -6.53
N GLU A 21 9.62 -2.03 -7.62
CA GLU A 21 9.70 -1.03 -8.66
C GLU A 21 8.31 -0.78 -9.28
N ALA A 22 7.59 -1.86 -9.59
CA ALA A 22 6.24 -1.76 -10.12
C ALA A 22 5.29 -1.09 -9.13
N LEU A 23 5.42 -1.42 -7.84
CA LEU A 23 4.57 -0.82 -6.79
C LEU A 23 4.85 0.67 -6.62
N VAL A 24 6.11 1.08 -6.69
CA VAL A 24 6.45 2.51 -6.63
C VAL A 24 5.74 3.24 -7.76
N HIS A 25 5.81 2.71 -8.95
CA HIS A 25 5.16 3.31 -10.11
C HIS A 25 3.64 3.37 -9.95
N LEU A 26 3.04 2.25 -9.52
CA LEU A 26 1.60 2.16 -9.31
C LEU A 26 1.13 3.17 -8.24
N VAL A 27 1.81 3.22 -7.12
CA VAL A 27 1.43 4.12 -6.02
C VAL A 27 1.59 5.58 -6.45
N ARG A 28 2.70 5.92 -7.12
CA ARG A 28 2.92 7.27 -7.62
C ARG A 28 1.81 7.71 -8.57
N GLN A 29 1.41 6.84 -9.49
CA GLN A 29 0.41 7.17 -10.50
C GLN A 29 -1.01 7.10 -9.94
N ASP A 30 -1.38 5.95 -9.39
CA ASP A 30 -2.77 5.69 -9.05
C ASP A 30 -3.19 6.24 -7.68
N CYS A 31 -2.37 6.07 -6.67
CA CYS A 31 -2.67 6.68 -5.37
C CYS A 31 -2.47 8.18 -5.46
N GLY A 32 -1.42 8.61 -6.15
CA GLY A 32 -1.11 10.02 -6.32
C GLY A 32 -2.20 10.79 -7.03
N SER A 33 -2.95 10.16 -7.92
CA SER A 33 -4.01 10.86 -8.65
C SER A 33 -5.10 11.42 -7.73
N CYS A 34 -5.34 10.78 -6.59
CA CYS A 34 -6.32 11.25 -5.60
C CYS A 34 -5.68 11.87 -4.36
N HIS A 35 -4.53 11.35 -3.94
CA HIS A 35 -3.86 11.82 -2.73
C HIS A 35 -2.82 12.91 -2.99
N GLY A 36 -2.73 13.37 -4.24
CA GLY A 36 -1.75 14.36 -4.66
C GLY A 36 -0.49 13.70 -5.20
N MET A 37 0.07 14.25 -6.27
CA MET A 37 1.26 13.67 -6.91
C MET A 37 2.51 13.74 -6.03
N THR A 38 2.49 14.61 -5.01
CA THR A 38 3.52 14.67 -3.98
C THR A 38 3.00 14.14 -2.64
N PHE A 39 1.85 13.47 -2.64
CA PHE A 39 1.19 12.89 -1.46
C PHE A 39 0.80 13.91 -0.40
N LYS A 40 0.70 15.17 -0.74
CA LYS A 40 0.32 16.23 0.21
C LYS A 40 -1.17 16.44 0.33
N GLY A 41 -1.96 15.63 -0.38
CA GLY A 41 -3.41 15.70 -0.35
C GLY A 41 -4.00 16.18 -1.67
N GLY A 42 -5.24 15.86 -1.86
CA GLY A 42 -6.04 16.19 -3.03
C GLY A 42 -7.47 15.83 -2.73
N LEU A 43 -8.11 15.03 -3.58
CA LEU A 43 -9.42 14.46 -3.27
C LEU A 43 -9.35 13.57 -2.03
N GLY A 44 -8.24 12.82 -1.89
CA GLY A 44 -7.98 12.04 -0.69
C GLY A 44 -7.05 12.78 0.27
N PRO A 45 -6.94 12.31 1.52
CA PRO A 45 -6.07 12.95 2.50
C PRO A 45 -4.61 12.80 2.16
N ALA A 46 -3.75 13.60 2.81
CA ALA A 46 -2.31 13.51 2.64
C ALA A 46 -1.79 12.13 3.06
N LEU A 47 -0.77 11.65 2.34
CA LEU A 47 -0.06 10.40 2.64
C LEU A 47 1.39 10.67 3.03
N THR A 48 1.66 11.85 3.59
CA THR A 48 3.00 12.21 4.07
C THR A 48 3.36 11.41 5.31
N PRO A 49 4.66 11.25 5.61
CA PRO A 49 5.07 10.54 6.82
C PRO A 49 4.38 11.04 8.09
N GLU A 50 4.26 12.36 8.24
CA GLU A 50 3.62 12.95 9.40
C GLU A 50 2.18 12.47 9.56
N THR A 51 1.41 12.48 8.47
CA THR A 51 0.02 12.04 8.49
C THR A 51 -0.09 10.54 8.69
N MET A 52 0.74 9.76 7.98
CA MET A 52 0.68 8.31 8.06
C MET A 52 1.04 7.77 9.43
N ARG A 53 1.94 8.44 10.15
CA ARG A 53 2.36 8.01 11.48
C ARG A 53 1.30 8.24 12.56
N THR A 54 0.30 9.06 12.29
CA THR A 54 -0.78 9.31 13.25
C THR A 54 -1.84 8.21 13.27
N LYS A 55 -1.75 7.26 12.35
CA LYS A 55 -2.77 6.22 12.18
C LYS A 55 -2.15 4.83 12.31
N PRO A 56 -2.89 3.83 12.84
CA PRO A 56 -2.37 2.46 12.91
C PRO A 56 -2.06 1.91 11.53
N ALA A 57 -0.91 1.27 11.40
CA ALA A 57 -0.50 0.70 10.12
C ALA A 57 -1.52 -0.31 9.58
N GLU A 58 -2.07 -1.15 10.46
CA GLU A 58 -3.07 -2.16 10.06
C GLU A 58 -4.31 -1.52 9.45
N ALA A 59 -4.73 -0.38 9.99
CA ALA A 59 -5.90 0.34 9.47
C ALA A 59 -5.61 0.87 8.06
N MET A 60 -4.38 1.33 7.82
CA MET A 60 -3.98 1.81 6.50
C MET A 60 -3.90 0.68 5.49
N VAL A 61 -3.36 -0.47 5.90
CA VAL A 61 -3.32 -1.68 5.06
C VAL A 61 -4.74 -2.10 4.69
N ALA A 62 -5.64 -2.15 5.66
CA ALA A 62 -7.04 -2.51 5.40
C ALA A 62 -7.70 -1.53 4.44
N THR A 63 -7.42 -0.25 4.57
CA THR A 63 -7.96 0.77 3.68
C THR A 63 -7.48 0.57 2.24
N ILE A 64 -6.23 0.24 2.04
CA ILE A 64 -5.69 -0.05 0.70
C ILE A 64 -6.38 -1.29 0.11
N LEU A 65 -6.44 -2.38 0.87
CA LEU A 65 -6.97 -3.64 0.36
C LEU A 65 -8.47 -3.59 0.10
N TRP A 66 -9.22 -2.99 1.00
CA TRP A 66 -10.68 -3.06 1.00
C TRP A 66 -11.39 -1.76 0.65
N GLY A 67 -10.62 -0.67 0.51
CA GLY A 67 -11.20 0.65 0.28
C GLY A 67 -11.86 1.21 1.54
N ARG A 68 -12.48 2.37 1.40
CA ARG A 68 -13.31 2.96 2.45
C ARG A 68 -14.74 3.06 1.95
N HIS A 69 -15.61 2.30 2.58
CA HIS A 69 -17.01 2.26 2.23
C HIS A 69 -17.64 3.67 2.30
N GLY A 70 -18.41 4.02 1.29
CA GLY A 70 -19.05 5.33 1.24
C GLY A 70 -18.15 6.49 0.81
N THR A 71 -16.92 6.19 0.36
CA THR A 71 -15.97 7.19 -0.13
C THR A 71 -15.44 6.80 -1.50
N ALA A 72 -14.65 7.68 -2.11
CA ALA A 72 -14.05 7.42 -3.41
C ALA A 72 -12.86 6.46 -3.35
N MET A 73 -12.35 6.12 -2.15
CA MET A 73 -11.22 5.20 -2.02
C MET A 73 -11.63 3.78 -2.40
N PRO A 74 -11.12 3.25 -3.55
CA PRO A 74 -11.51 1.92 -4.00
C PRO A 74 -10.66 0.83 -3.33
N PRO A 75 -11.13 -0.43 -3.37
CA PRO A 75 -10.32 -1.56 -2.91
C PRO A 75 -9.26 -1.92 -3.95
N TRP A 76 -8.05 -2.19 -3.48
CA TRP A 76 -6.91 -2.54 -4.34
C TRP A 76 -6.50 -4.00 -4.25
N LYS A 77 -7.27 -4.81 -3.52
CA LYS A 77 -6.92 -6.21 -3.25
C LYS A 77 -6.68 -7.03 -4.52
N SER A 78 -7.35 -6.71 -5.62
CA SER A 78 -7.14 -7.43 -6.88
C SER A 78 -5.79 -7.15 -7.53
N TYR A 79 -5.12 -6.08 -7.12
CA TYR A 79 -3.86 -5.63 -7.72
C TYR A 79 -2.69 -5.66 -6.74
N ILE A 80 -2.97 -5.64 -5.45
CA ILE A 80 -1.98 -5.51 -4.39
C ILE A 80 -2.25 -6.57 -3.33
N SER A 81 -1.23 -7.39 -3.00
CA SER A 81 -1.35 -8.38 -1.93
C SER A 81 -1.26 -7.70 -0.57
N GLU A 82 -1.59 -8.45 0.49
CA GLU A 82 -1.47 -7.95 1.85
C GLU A 82 -0.04 -7.57 2.19
N GLY A 83 0.93 -8.42 1.83
CA GLY A 83 2.35 -8.12 2.06
C GLY A 83 2.81 -6.90 1.30
N GLU A 84 2.31 -6.72 0.08
CA GLU A 84 2.60 -5.53 -0.72
C GLU A 84 1.98 -4.28 -0.11
N ALA A 85 0.74 -4.37 0.38
CA ALA A 85 0.10 -3.25 1.05
C ALA A 85 0.85 -2.85 2.32
N LYS A 86 1.33 -3.83 3.08
CA LYS A 86 2.16 -3.58 4.27
C LYS A 86 3.44 -2.83 3.89
N TRP A 87 4.09 -3.26 2.83
CA TRP A 87 5.29 -2.61 2.33
C TRP A 87 5.01 -1.17 1.90
N VAL A 88 3.92 -0.95 1.17
CA VAL A 88 3.53 0.40 0.73
C VAL A 88 3.29 1.32 1.94
N VAL A 89 2.54 0.85 2.93
CA VAL A 89 2.26 1.64 4.13
C VAL A 89 3.55 1.97 4.88
N GLU A 90 4.45 1.01 5.00
CA GLU A 90 5.75 1.23 5.64
C GLU A 90 6.54 2.32 4.91
N LYS A 91 6.58 2.27 3.58
CA LYS A 91 7.30 3.27 2.78
C LYS A 91 6.64 4.64 2.87
N LEU A 92 5.32 4.71 2.91
CA LEU A 92 4.64 5.99 3.09
C LEU A 92 4.96 6.60 4.45
N ARG A 93 5.13 5.77 5.48
CA ARG A 93 5.47 6.24 6.83
C ARG A 93 6.92 6.69 6.95
N GLU A 94 7.80 6.24 6.06
CA GLU A 94 9.22 6.62 6.03
C GLU A 94 9.51 7.77 5.06
N GLY A 95 8.66 7.94 4.09
CA GLY A 95 8.88 8.80 2.94
C GLY A 95 8.93 7.93 1.70
N PHE A 96 7.92 8.04 0.84
CA PHE A 96 7.76 7.13 -0.28
C PHE A 96 8.85 7.35 -1.33
N PRO A 97 9.46 6.27 -1.87
CA PRO A 97 10.51 6.38 -2.90
C PRO A 97 10.01 7.11 -4.15
N GLU A 98 10.88 7.84 -4.79
CA GLU A 98 10.55 8.51 -6.05
C GLU A 98 10.62 7.54 -7.22
N LYS A 99 11.43 6.50 -7.07
CA LYS A 99 11.57 5.43 -8.07
C LYS A 99 11.73 4.09 -7.41
#